data_2399a8cd35fb7fd8f2b9e5c04f12b81d
#
_entry.id   2399a8cd35fb7fd8f2b9e5c04f12b81d
#
_cell.length_a   1.000
_cell.length_b   1.000
_cell.length_c   1.000
_cell.angle_alpha   90.00
_cell.angle_beta   90.00
_cell.angle_gamma   90.00
#
_symmetry.space_group_name_H-M   'P 1'
#
loop_
_entity.id
_entity.type
_entity.pdbx_description
1 polymer ?
#
loop_
_entity_poly.entity_id
_entity_poly.type
_entity_poly.pdbx_seq_one_letter_code
_entity_poly.pdbx_strand_id
1 'polypeptide(L)'
;VSYALGMAVYQQKDPDRQSEVLFQFARAASLTGVGAFPDAQKKPVDAFFVKAYNSYHGSSEGLEEVRKTAVASPMPPPGFKIKSKAEVDHEKAQARAAANPALALWETIREALLAPDGETYFNEKVKGADLPGGVNGVTKFKGKVISQKPEKAPKEIALAVGEGTTADCRLVLAAPLPNPAEPGTEIEFNGI
;
A
#
# COMPACT_ATOMS: atom_id res chain seq x y z
N VAL A 1 -27.55 -7.32 24.20
CA VAL A 1 -26.53 -8.38 24.40
C VAL A 1 -25.31 -8.12 23.57
N SER A 2 -25.41 -8.02 22.21
CA SER A 2 -24.25 -7.89 21.32
C SER A 2 -23.36 -6.68 21.62
N TYR A 3 -23.93 -5.51 21.89
CA TYR A 3 -23.14 -4.32 22.25
C TYR A 3 -22.34 -4.52 23.55
N ALA A 4 -22.98 -5.08 24.59
CA ALA A 4 -22.28 -5.36 25.84
C ALA A 4 -21.16 -6.39 25.68
N LEU A 5 -21.38 -7.42 24.85
CA LEU A 5 -20.36 -8.41 24.52
C LEU A 5 -19.20 -7.74 23.77
N GLY A 6 -19.50 -6.95 22.75
CA GLY A 6 -18.49 -6.20 22.00
C GLY A 6 -17.65 -5.30 22.90
N MET A 7 -18.28 -4.57 23.83
CA MET A 7 -17.59 -3.72 24.81
C MET A 7 -16.72 -4.54 25.77
N ALA A 8 -17.21 -5.69 26.26
CA ALA A 8 -16.43 -6.56 27.15
C ALA A 8 -15.17 -7.11 26.48
N VAL A 9 -15.27 -7.51 25.20
CA VAL A 9 -14.12 -7.96 24.43
C VAL A 9 -13.19 -6.79 24.10
N TYR A 10 -13.71 -5.63 23.73
CA TYR A 10 -12.94 -4.42 23.45
C TYR A 10 -12.08 -3.98 24.65
N GLN A 11 -12.61 -4.08 25.87
CA GLN A 11 -11.89 -3.72 27.09
C GLN A 11 -10.69 -4.64 27.38
N GLN A 12 -10.67 -5.85 26.83
CA GLN A 12 -9.53 -6.78 26.96
C GLN A 12 -8.30 -6.29 26.20
N LYS A 13 -8.47 -5.35 25.26
CA LYS A 13 -7.39 -4.79 24.41
C LYS A 13 -6.58 -5.87 23.65
N ASP A 14 -7.21 -7.00 23.36
CA ASP A 14 -6.60 -8.09 22.62
C ASP A 14 -6.68 -7.79 21.10
N PRO A 15 -5.54 -7.57 20.42
CA PRO A 15 -5.53 -7.27 19.01
C PRO A 15 -6.10 -8.40 18.15
N ASP A 16 -5.97 -9.65 18.58
CA ASP A 16 -6.44 -10.82 17.83
C ASP A 16 -7.97 -10.94 17.84
N ARG A 17 -8.63 -10.28 18.79
CA ARG A 17 -10.09 -10.27 18.93
C ARG A 17 -10.79 -9.06 18.31
N GLN A 18 -10.08 -8.19 17.62
CA GLN A 18 -10.67 -6.97 17.02
C GLN A 18 -11.76 -7.29 15.99
N SER A 19 -11.63 -8.36 15.24
CA SER A 19 -12.67 -8.80 14.29
C SER A 19 -13.96 -9.20 15.02
N GLU A 20 -13.86 -9.85 16.17
CA GLU A 20 -15.01 -10.22 17.01
C GLU A 20 -15.69 -8.96 17.60
N VAL A 21 -14.90 -8.01 18.09
CA VAL A 21 -15.40 -6.72 18.59
C VAL A 21 -16.21 -6.00 17.53
N LEU A 22 -15.64 -5.83 16.34
CA LEU A 22 -16.29 -5.14 15.23
C LEU A 22 -17.54 -5.87 14.74
N PHE A 23 -17.52 -7.20 14.72
CA PHE A 23 -18.70 -8.01 14.41
C PHE A 23 -19.85 -7.73 15.39
N GLN A 24 -19.58 -7.72 16.70
CA GLN A 24 -20.61 -7.48 17.71
C GLN A 24 -21.16 -6.05 17.65
N PHE A 25 -20.33 -5.06 17.34
CA PHE A 25 -20.80 -3.69 17.11
C PHE A 25 -21.62 -3.56 15.84
N ALA A 26 -21.19 -4.21 14.73
CA ALA A 26 -21.97 -4.27 13.50
C ALA A 26 -23.35 -4.87 13.73
N ARG A 27 -23.41 -5.98 14.48
CA ARG A 27 -24.68 -6.62 14.86
C ARG A 27 -25.57 -5.70 15.70
N ALA A 28 -25.00 -5.07 16.71
CA ALA A 28 -25.74 -4.15 17.58
C ALA A 28 -26.31 -2.96 16.80
N ALA A 29 -25.56 -2.43 15.84
CA ALA A 29 -25.96 -1.33 14.98
C ALA A 29 -27.03 -1.72 13.95
N SER A 30 -26.97 -2.95 13.42
CA SER A 30 -27.75 -3.35 12.23
C SER A 30 -28.95 -4.26 12.52
N LEU A 31 -29.00 -4.90 13.71
CA LEU A 31 -30.09 -5.83 14.05
C LEU A 31 -31.44 -5.11 14.07
N THR A 32 -32.48 -5.76 13.52
CA THR A 32 -33.87 -5.30 13.54
C THR A 32 -34.77 -6.31 14.26
N GLY A 33 -35.93 -5.88 14.72
CA GLY A 33 -36.86 -6.75 15.40
C GLY A 33 -36.51 -7.06 16.86
N VAL A 34 -36.75 -8.29 17.28
CA VAL A 34 -36.56 -8.71 18.68
C VAL A 34 -35.07 -8.63 19.07
N GLY A 35 -34.78 -7.94 20.16
CA GLY A 35 -33.42 -7.76 20.68
C GLY A 35 -32.62 -6.62 20.03
N ALA A 36 -33.20 -5.89 19.09
CA ALA A 36 -32.61 -4.70 18.51
C ALA A 36 -32.66 -3.50 19.48
N PHE A 37 -31.71 -2.57 19.30
CA PHE A 37 -31.81 -1.28 19.98
C PHE A 37 -32.96 -0.44 19.40
N PRO A 38 -33.61 0.42 20.23
CA PRO A 38 -34.45 1.50 19.72
C PRO A 38 -33.68 2.41 18.75
N ASP A 39 -34.38 2.97 17.76
CA ASP A 39 -33.74 3.78 16.71
C ASP A 39 -32.91 4.95 17.25
N ALA A 40 -33.34 5.57 18.34
CA ALA A 40 -32.57 6.63 18.99
C ALA A 40 -31.20 6.16 19.52
N GLN A 41 -31.06 4.90 19.89
CA GLN A 41 -29.80 4.30 20.38
C GLN A 41 -28.99 3.68 19.28
N LYS A 42 -29.61 3.28 18.17
CA LYS A 42 -28.89 2.70 17.01
C LYS A 42 -27.93 3.69 16.38
N LYS A 43 -28.35 4.94 16.16
CA LYS A 43 -27.52 5.96 15.49
C LYS A 43 -26.14 6.15 16.11
N PRO A 44 -26.02 6.38 17.45
CA PRO A 44 -24.70 6.51 18.08
C PRO A 44 -23.88 5.21 18.04
N VAL A 45 -24.53 4.04 18.17
CA VAL A 45 -23.85 2.73 18.07
C VAL A 45 -23.32 2.51 16.65
N ASP A 46 -24.11 2.88 15.66
CA ASP A 46 -23.71 2.80 14.26
C ASP A 46 -22.54 3.72 13.93
N ALA A 47 -22.62 4.97 14.36
CA ALA A 47 -21.52 5.93 14.18
C ALA A 47 -20.22 5.45 14.86
N PHE A 48 -20.33 4.84 16.04
CA PHE A 48 -19.19 4.25 16.73
C PHE A 48 -18.62 3.05 15.96
N PHE A 49 -19.48 2.14 15.48
CA PHE A 49 -19.05 1.00 14.67
C PHE A 49 -18.32 1.46 13.40
N VAL A 50 -18.89 2.38 12.63
CA VAL A 50 -18.27 2.91 11.40
C VAL A 50 -16.90 3.51 11.70
N LYS A 51 -16.78 4.32 12.76
CA LYS A 51 -15.51 4.92 13.16
C LYS A 51 -14.49 3.86 13.57
N ALA A 52 -14.88 2.88 14.38
CA ALA A 52 -14.00 1.80 14.83
C ALA A 52 -13.54 0.92 13.66
N TYR A 53 -14.47 0.59 12.76
CA TYR A 53 -14.16 -0.18 11.55
C TYR A 53 -13.14 0.56 10.66
N ASN A 54 -13.42 1.82 10.33
CA ASN A 54 -12.52 2.61 9.48
C ASN A 54 -11.13 2.82 10.11
N SER A 55 -11.09 2.97 11.43
CA SER A 55 -9.81 3.06 12.16
C SER A 55 -9.01 1.77 12.08
N TYR A 56 -9.66 0.62 12.16
CA TYR A 56 -9.02 -0.69 12.14
C TYR A 56 -8.65 -1.14 10.72
N HIS A 57 -9.60 -1.03 9.78
CA HIS A 57 -9.46 -1.49 8.39
C HIS A 57 -8.79 -0.47 7.48
N GLY A 58 -8.83 0.80 7.83
CA GLY A 58 -8.27 1.91 7.04
C GLY A 58 -9.21 2.49 5.99
N SER A 59 -10.38 1.88 5.78
CA SER A 59 -11.41 2.35 4.85
C SER A 59 -12.79 1.77 5.22
N SER A 60 -13.84 2.22 4.54
CA SER A 60 -15.19 1.65 4.67
C SER A 60 -15.44 0.44 3.76
N GLU A 61 -14.43 -0.04 3.03
CA GLU A 61 -14.53 -1.22 2.18
C GLU A 61 -14.88 -2.46 2.99
N GLY A 62 -15.84 -3.27 2.54
CA GLY A 62 -16.31 -4.47 3.25
C GLY A 62 -17.23 -4.24 4.44
N LEU A 63 -17.46 -3.00 4.87
CA LEU A 63 -18.27 -2.66 6.05
C LEU A 63 -19.69 -3.23 5.93
N GLU A 64 -20.33 -3.13 4.78
CA GLU A 64 -21.68 -3.63 4.55
C GLU A 64 -21.75 -5.17 4.57
N GLU A 65 -20.70 -5.84 4.13
CA GLU A 65 -20.62 -7.32 4.22
C GLU A 65 -20.51 -7.77 5.69
N VAL A 66 -19.75 -7.03 6.49
CA VAL A 66 -19.67 -7.28 7.93
C VAL A 66 -21.06 -7.09 8.59
N ARG A 67 -21.82 -6.06 8.21
CA ARG A 67 -23.19 -5.84 8.71
C ARG A 67 -24.10 -7.02 8.34
N LYS A 68 -24.12 -7.44 7.09
CA LYS A 68 -24.94 -8.57 6.61
C LYS A 68 -24.60 -9.85 7.38
N THR A 69 -23.31 -10.17 7.49
CA THR A 69 -22.85 -11.35 8.24
C THR A 69 -23.23 -11.27 9.71
N ALA A 70 -23.09 -10.10 10.33
CA ALA A 70 -23.40 -9.90 11.74
C ALA A 70 -24.91 -9.98 12.05
N VAL A 71 -25.77 -9.60 11.12
CA VAL A 71 -27.24 -9.78 11.31
C VAL A 71 -27.63 -11.24 11.18
N ALA A 72 -26.99 -11.99 10.29
CA ALA A 72 -27.31 -13.39 10.01
C ALA A 72 -26.95 -14.35 11.15
N SER A 73 -25.97 -14.03 12.00
CA SER A 73 -25.52 -14.89 13.11
C SER A 73 -25.28 -14.11 14.40
N PRO A 74 -25.58 -14.67 15.58
CA PRO A 74 -25.25 -14.05 16.86
C PRO A 74 -23.76 -14.00 17.19
N MET A 75 -22.97 -14.88 16.58
CA MET A 75 -21.52 -14.99 16.75
C MET A 75 -20.82 -14.98 15.39
N PRO A 76 -19.58 -14.53 15.32
CA PRO A 76 -18.80 -14.62 14.09
C PRO A 76 -18.74 -16.07 13.57
N PRO A 77 -18.95 -16.31 12.29
CA PRO A 77 -18.78 -17.64 11.73
C PRO A 77 -17.30 -18.08 11.81
N PRO A 78 -17.03 -19.41 11.78
CA PRO A 78 -15.65 -19.91 11.74
C PRO A 78 -14.84 -19.26 10.62
N GLY A 79 -13.64 -18.79 10.93
CA GLY A 79 -12.76 -18.13 9.97
C GLY A 79 -13.12 -16.66 9.65
N PHE A 80 -14.13 -16.09 10.30
CA PHE A 80 -14.44 -14.67 10.13
C PHE A 80 -13.28 -13.79 10.59
N LYS A 81 -12.81 -12.96 9.67
CA LYS A 81 -11.70 -12.03 9.93
C LYS A 81 -11.93 -10.74 9.16
N ILE A 82 -11.78 -9.63 9.83
CA ILE A 82 -11.67 -8.30 9.23
C ILE A 82 -10.17 -8.00 9.14
N LYS A 83 -9.67 -7.71 7.94
CA LYS A 83 -8.27 -7.34 7.77
C LYS A 83 -7.99 -6.00 8.42
N SER A 84 -6.88 -5.90 9.13
CA SER A 84 -6.37 -4.63 9.63
C SER A 84 -5.85 -3.75 8.50
N LYS A 85 -5.71 -2.44 8.75
CA LYS A 85 -5.10 -1.51 7.81
C LYS A 85 -3.72 -1.97 7.35
N ALA A 86 -2.91 -2.48 8.27
CA ALA A 86 -1.58 -2.99 7.94
C ALA A 86 -1.61 -4.18 6.97
N GLU A 87 -2.56 -5.12 7.16
CA GLU A 87 -2.74 -6.26 6.25
C GLU A 87 -3.23 -5.81 4.88
N VAL A 88 -4.18 -4.86 4.83
CA VAL A 88 -4.69 -4.30 3.56
C VAL A 88 -3.57 -3.56 2.82
N ASP A 89 -2.80 -2.73 3.50
CA ASP A 89 -1.69 -2.00 2.92
C ASP A 89 -0.59 -2.96 2.41
N HIS A 90 -0.30 -4.01 3.17
CA HIS A 90 0.65 -5.06 2.76
C HIS A 90 0.19 -5.80 1.48
N GLU A 91 -1.07 -6.22 1.43
CA GLU A 91 -1.63 -6.87 0.23
C GLU A 91 -1.61 -5.94 -0.99
N LYS A 92 -1.96 -4.67 -0.80
CA LYS A 92 -1.88 -3.67 -1.89
C LYS A 92 -0.44 -3.45 -2.37
N ALA A 93 0.52 -3.41 -1.44
CA ALA A 93 1.94 -3.31 -1.79
C ALA A 93 2.42 -4.54 -2.56
N GLN A 94 2.04 -5.75 -2.11
CA GLN A 94 2.36 -6.99 -2.83
C GLN A 94 1.72 -7.03 -4.23
N ALA A 95 0.46 -6.63 -4.35
CA ALA A 95 -0.22 -6.57 -5.65
C ALA A 95 0.44 -5.58 -6.61
N ARG A 96 0.86 -4.40 -6.12
CA ARG A 96 1.62 -3.42 -6.92
C ARG A 96 2.98 -3.95 -7.35
N ALA A 97 3.70 -4.59 -6.43
CA ALA A 97 4.99 -5.20 -6.73
C ALA A 97 4.87 -6.33 -7.77
N ALA A 98 3.84 -7.15 -7.67
CA ALA A 98 3.56 -8.20 -8.66
C ALA A 98 3.16 -7.63 -10.03
N ALA A 99 2.41 -6.53 -10.06
CA ALA A 99 2.00 -5.87 -11.31
C ALA A 99 3.17 -5.13 -12.01
N ASN A 100 4.09 -4.56 -11.25
CA ASN A 100 5.26 -3.86 -11.79
C ASN A 100 6.53 -4.11 -10.92
N PRO A 101 7.18 -5.26 -11.10
CA PRO A 101 8.35 -5.63 -10.30
C PRO A 101 9.52 -4.65 -10.44
N ALA A 102 9.70 -4.07 -11.63
CA ALA A 102 10.77 -3.12 -11.88
C ALA A 102 10.57 -1.81 -11.09
N LEU A 103 9.35 -1.28 -11.06
CA LEU A 103 9.03 -0.10 -10.26
C LEU A 103 9.16 -0.38 -8.76
N ALA A 104 8.67 -1.52 -8.29
CA ALA A 104 8.77 -1.89 -6.88
C ALA A 104 10.23 -2.03 -6.43
N LEU A 105 11.10 -2.63 -7.26
CA LEU A 105 12.53 -2.72 -6.99
C LEU A 105 13.17 -1.33 -6.94
N TRP A 106 12.83 -0.46 -7.90
CA TRP A 106 13.30 0.92 -7.93
C TRP A 106 12.93 1.69 -6.66
N GLU A 107 11.65 1.63 -6.26
CA GLU A 107 11.15 2.28 -5.04
C GLU A 107 11.89 1.77 -3.80
N THR A 108 12.13 0.45 -3.69
CA THR A 108 12.89 -0.15 -2.58
C THR A 108 14.31 0.39 -2.52
N ILE A 109 15.03 0.49 -3.65
CA ILE A 109 16.38 1.03 -3.71
C ILE A 109 16.37 2.52 -3.33
N ARG A 110 15.42 3.29 -3.88
CA ARG A 110 15.28 4.71 -3.61
C ARG A 110 15.00 4.99 -2.12
N GLU A 111 14.07 4.27 -1.51
CA GLU A 111 13.77 4.38 -0.09
C GLU A 111 14.98 4.08 0.78
N ALA A 112 15.72 3.00 0.47
CA ALA A 112 16.94 2.66 1.19
C ALA A 112 18.04 3.73 1.06
N LEU A 113 18.17 4.35 -0.11
CA LEU A 113 19.12 5.44 -0.33
C LEU A 113 18.75 6.73 0.40
N LEU A 114 17.44 6.98 0.63
CA LEU A 114 16.94 8.16 1.34
C LEU A 114 16.84 7.95 2.85
N ALA A 115 17.05 6.73 3.35
CA ALA A 115 17.08 6.41 4.77
C ALA A 115 18.30 7.02 5.48
N PRO A 116 18.30 7.17 6.82
CA PRO A 116 19.44 7.71 7.56
C PRO A 116 20.76 6.99 7.34
N ASP A 117 20.72 5.71 7.00
CA ASP A 117 21.87 4.84 6.68
C ASP A 117 22.10 4.67 5.16
N GLY A 118 21.48 5.52 4.35
CA GLY A 118 21.52 5.44 2.88
C GLY A 118 22.93 5.50 2.29
N GLU A 119 23.86 6.20 2.90
CA GLU A 119 25.26 6.21 2.48
C GLU A 119 25.93 4.84 2.65
N THR A 120 25.67 4.16 3.76
CA THR A 120 26.14 2.78 3.98
C THR A 120 25.54 1.84 2.95
N TYR A 121 24.22 1.94 2.74
CA TYR A 121 23.54 1.14 1.73
C TYR A 121 24.10 1.37 0.32
N PHE A 122 24.36 2.64 -0.04
CA PHE A 122 24.99 2.97 -1.33
C PHE A 122 26.37 2.29 -1.49
N ASN A 123 27.24 2.44 -0.49
CA ASN A 123 28.59 1.92 -0.58
C ASN A 123 28.65 0.37 -0.60
N GLU A 124 27.73 -0.31 0.10
CA GLU A 124 27.74 -1.76 0.24
C GLU A 124 26.93 -2.49 -0.85
N LYS A 125 25.86 -1.87 -1.36
CA LYS A 125 24.87 -2.56 -2.20
C LYS A 125 24.69 -1.98 -3.59
N VAL A 126 24.98 -0.68 -3.77
CA VAL A 126 24.70 0.03 -5.04
C VAL A 126 25.96 0.35 -5.82
N LYS A 127 26.98 0.82 -5.14
CA LYS A 127 28.22 1.27 -5.78
C LYS A 127 28.91 0.14 -6.51
N GLY A 128 28.98 0.25 -7.85
CA GLY A 128 29.60 -0.76 -8.71
C GLY A 128 28.75 -2.02 -8.91
N ALA A 129 27.50 -2.01 -8.47
CA ALA A 129 26.57 -3.10 -8.74
C ALA A 129 25.91 -2.91 -10.12
N ASP A 130 25.70 -4.00 -10.84
CA ASP A 130 24.86 -3.99 -12.04
C ASP A 130 23.39 -3.90 -11.60
N LEU A 131 22.72 -2.79 -11.92
CA LEU A 131 21.34 -2.53 -11.54
C LEU A 131 20.44 -2.52 -12.79
N PRO A 132 19.31 -3.23 -12.72
CA PRO A 132 18.72 -4.01 -11.60
C PRO A 132 19.30 -5.41 -11.36
N GLY A 133 20.28 -5.87 -12.13
CA GLY A 133 21.05 -7.08 -11.87
C GLY A 133 20.27 -8.40 -11.91
N GLY A 134 19.09 -8.44 -12.51
CA GLY A 134 18.25 -9.64 -12.57
C GLY A 134 17.50 -9.96 -11.28
N VAL A 135 17.53 -9.08 -10.28
CA VAL A 135 16.79 -9.27 -9.03
C VAL A 135 15.30 -9.44 -9.32
N ASN A 136 14.69 -10.52 -8.80
CA ASN A 136 13.30 -10.88 -9.07
C ASN A 136 12.92 -10.95 -10.55
N GLY A 137 13.90 -11.27 -11.43
CA GLY A 137 13.71 -11.32 -12.89
C GLY A 137 13.72 -9.96 -13.58
N VAL A 138 13.97 -8.87 -12.86
CA VAL A 138 14.07 -7.51 -13.41
C VAL A 138 15.46 -7.31 -14.02
N THR A 139 15.52 -7.09 -15.33
CA THR A 139 16.77 -6.85 -16.06
C THR A 139 16.97 -5.41 -16.49
N LYS A 140 15.87 -4.61 -16.46
CA LYS A 140 15.88 -3.20 -16.84
C LYS A 140 14.88 -2.43 -16.01
N PHE A 141 15.18 -1.17 -15.75
CA PHE A 141 14.22 -0.18 -15.28
C PHE A 141 13.60 0.56 -16.46
N LYS A 142 12.47 1.24 -16.20
CA LYS A 142 11.81 2.14 -17.15
C LYS A 142 11.69 3.52 -16.54
N GLY A 143 11.95 4.55 -17.35
CA GLY A 143 11.81 5.93 -16.89
C GLY A 143 11.48 6.87 -18.05
N LYS A 144 10.80 7.96 -17.73
CA LYS A 144 10.47 9.03 -18.67
C LYS A 144 11.60 10.05 -18.71
N VAL A 145 12.01 10.41 -19.89
CA VAL A 145 13.03 11.46 -20.10
C VAL A 145 12.47 12.81 -19.65
N ILE A 146 13.14 13.42 -18.69
CA ILE A 146 12.82 14.77 -18.20
C ILE A 146 13.68 15.81 -18.90
N SER A 147 14.99 15.56 -18.98
CA SER A 147 15.94 16.42 -19.67
C SER A 147 17.18 15.64 -20.06
N GLN A 148 17.95 16.22 -20.97
CA GLN A 148 19.21 15.62 -21.43
C GLN A 148 20.25 16.69 -21.74
N LYS A 149 21.53 16.34 -21.59
CA LYS A 149 22.64 17.26 -21.78
C LYS A 149 23.82 16.56 -22.50
N PRO A 150 24.42 17.18 -23.51
CA PRO A 150 23.87 18.32 -24.27
C PRO A 150 22.59 17.92 -25.02
N GLU A 151 21.81 18.90 -25.53
CA GLU A 151 20.58 18.61 -26.31
C GLU A 151 20.82 17.76 -27.55
N LYS A 152 21.94 18.01 -28.22
CA LYS A 152 22.38 17.18 -29.35
C LYS A 152 23.45 16.23 -28.86
N ALA A 153 23.29 14.94 -29.15
CA ALA A 153 24.19 13.87 -28.72
C ALA A 153 24.40 13.83 -27.19
N PRO A 154 23.34 13.62 -26.40
CA PRO A 154 23.41 13.68 -24.95
C PRO A 154 24.31 12.60 -24.35
N LYS A 155 25.05 12.99 -23.32
CA LYS A 155 25.83 12.11 -22.45
C LYS A 155 25.17 11.94 -21.07
N GLU A 156 24.25 12.85 -20.71
CA GLU A 156 23.52 12.77 -19.47
C GLU A 156 22.01 12.83 -19.76
N ILE A 157 21.26 11.94 -19.15
CA ILE A 157 19.82 11.88 -19.26
C ILE A 157 19.22 11.86 -17.85
N ALA A 158 18.39 12.82 -17.53
CA ALA A 158 17.62 12.85 -16.29
C ALA A 158 16.27 12.15 -16.53
N LEU A 159 15.95 11.17 -15.70
CA LEU A 159 14.75 10.34 -15.81
C LEU A 159 13.89 10.43 -14.57
N ALA A 160 12.58 10.42 -14.77
CA ALA A 160 11.60 10.11 -13.74
C ALA A 160 11.16 8.64 -13.88
N VAL A 161 11.24 7.88 -12.79
CA VAL A 161 10.81 6.48 -12.75
C VAL A 161 9.42 6.42 -12.12
N GLY A 162 8.48 5.72 -12.77
CA GLY A 162 7.08 5.69 -12.38
C GLY A 162 6.27 6.88 -12.92
N GLU A 163 5.31 7.36 -12.12
CA GLU A 163 4.37 8.41 -12.55
C GLU A 163 4.84 9.84 -12.26
N GLY A 164 6.06 9.98 -11.71
CA GLY A 164 6.62 11.28 -11.36
C GLY A 164 6.94 12.17 -12.56
N THR A 165 6.99 13.49 -12.33
CA THR A 165 7.42 14.51 -13.31
C THR A 165 8.76 15.11 -12.95
N THR A 166 9.31 14.75 -11.81
CA THR A 166 10.63 15.19 -11.31
C THR A 166 11.64 14.08 -11.55
N ALA A 167 12.85 14.44 -11.95
CA ALA A 167 13.91 13.46 -12.17
C ALA A 167 14.28 12.73 -10.86
N ASP A 168 14.22 11.42 -10.89
CA ASP A 168 14.62 10.52 -9.80
C ASP A 168 16.06 10.05 -9.95
N CYS A 169 16.55 9.98 -11.19
CA CYS A 169 17.92 9.56 -11.46
C CYS A 169 18.52 10.30 -12.66
N ARG A 170 19.84 10.18 -12.76
CA ARG A 170 20.62 10.68 -13.90
C ARG A 170 21.46 9.52 -14.44
N LEU A 171 21.25 9.21 -15.70
CA LEU A 171 22.13 8.32 -16.45
C LEU A 171 23.29 9.11 -17.02
N VAL A 172 24.52 8.61 -16.79
CA VAL A 172 25.73 9.08 -17.44
C VAL A 172 26.14 8.02 -18.44
N LEU A 173 26.14 8.38 -19.71
CA LEU A 173 26.38 7.43 -20.81
C LEU A 173 27.85 7.33 -21.12
N ALA A 174 28.35 6.12 -21.39
CA ALA A 174 29.71 5.88 -21.82
C ALA A 174 30.03 6.55 -23.17
N ALA A 175 29.04 6.61 -24.07
CA ALA A 175 29.11 7.31 -25.34
C ALA A 175 27.88 8.19 -25.57
N PRO A 176 27.98 9.30 -26.31
CA PRO A 176 26.83 10.13 -26.63
C PRO A 176 25.78 9.37 -27.42
N LEU A 177 24.52 9.59 -27.14
CA LEU A 177 23.39 9.08 -27.93
C LEU A 177 23.34 9.83 -29.29
N PRO A 178 23.38 9.13 -30.43
CA PRO A 178 23.30 9.79 -31.72
C PRO A 178 21.96 10.45 -32.00
N ASN A 179 20.88 9.88 -31.43
CA ASN A 179 19.53 10.40 -31.58
C ASN A 179 18.99 10.70 -30.18
N PRO A 180 18.86 11.98 -29.76
CA PRO A 180 18.28 12.37 -28.49
C PRO A 180 16.82 11.93 -28.41
N ALA A 181 16.39 11.49 -27.23
CA ALA A 181 14.98 11.16 -26.97
C ALA A 181 14.22 12.44 -26.65
N GLU A 182 12.97 12.54 -27.09
CA GLU A 182 12.11 13.66 -26.73
C GLU A 182 11.74 13.62 -25.24
N PRO A 183 11.64 14.78 -24.55
CA PRO A 183 11.10 14.84 -23.19
C PRO A 183 9.73 14.16 -23.10
N GLY A 184 9.52 13.35 -22.05
CA GLY A 184 8.32 12.54 -21.87
C GLY A 184 8.37 11.15 -22.50
N THR A 185 9.35 10.86 -23.37
CA THR A 185 9.55 9.52 -23.93
C THR A 185 9.95 8.55 -22.82
N GLU A 186 9.32 7.37 -22.77
CA GLU A 186 9.72 6.29 -21.89
C GLU A 186 10.89 5.50 -22.50
N ILE A 187 11.94 5.31 -21.73
CA ILE A 187 13.10 4.51 -22.12
C ILE A 187 13.38 3.42 -21.10
N GLU A 188 13.95 2.32 -21.56
CA GLU A 188 14.48 1.27 -20.71
C GLU A 188 15.96 1.51 -20.44
N PHE A 189 16.40 1.27 -19.21
CA PHE A 189 17.79 1.45 -18.81
C PHE A 189 18.24 0.43 -17.77
N ASN A 190 19.53 0.20 -17.73
CA ASN A 190 20.28 -0.46 -16.67
C ASN A 190 21.58 0.30 -16.49
N GLY A 191 22.31 0.07 -15.42
CA GLY A 191 23.56 0.77 -15.15
C GLY A 191 24.40 0.12 -14.06
N ILE A 192 25.63 0.59 -13.94
CA ILE A 192 26.61 0.22 -12.92
C ILE A 192 26.94 1.44 -12.08
#